data_e8012488960b25fa4e1b8224e3c3d83d
#
_entry.id   e8012488960b25fa4e1b8224e3c3d83d
#
_cell.length_a   1.000
_cell.length_b   1.000
_cell.length_c   1.000
_cell.angle_alpha   90.00
_cell.angle_beta   90.00
_cell.angle_gamma   90.00
#
_symmetry.space_group_name_H-M   'P 1'
#
loop_
_entity.id
_entity.type
_entity.pdbx_description
1 polymer ?
#
loop_
_entity_poly.entity_id
_entity_poly.type
_entity_poly.pdbx_seq_one_letter_code
_entity_poly.pdbx_strand_id
1 'polypeptide(L)'
;PKASVVDKASVAPRIVVDGQTYPMKKSALGENYWEFEYQLPTGRQEVAYYYLVNYNVVTEGKNVLCEAYTEVAHSQVIRRNVLELEASRGPVGSSIGVLGRGFTPQDVVAFNGTAVRTVFASSTSLNFFVPALPSGQTYQVSVSGPAGNSPIGTFRIDGTNVTVSPSSLALRSGEQQMLTFSLASPAPASGLLLDVTTDIPSSVIMPEVLVPAGQMSVSVPVQGGRPGTGSLVLKGYAGGGDITIPVSVSAK
;
A
#
# COMPACT_ATOMS: atom_id res chain seq x y z
N PRO A 1 4.97 3.54 -43.15
CA PRO A 1 5.39 3.05 -44.45
C PRO A 1 6.85 3.40 -44.67
N LYS A 2 7.67 2.44 -45.10
CA LYS A 2 9.14 2.64 -45.34
C LYS A 2 9.44 2.95 -46.79
N ALA A 3 8.43 3.05 -47.66
CA ALA A 3 8.63 3.24 -49.08
C ALA A 3 8.85 4.71 -49.43
N SER A 4 9.82 5.00 -50.28
CA SER A 4 10.13 6.35 -50.78
C SER A 4 9.01 6.98 -51.62
N VAL A 5 8.03 6.17 -52.02
CA VAL A 5 6.86 6.57 -52.83
C VAL A 5 5.66 7.02 -51.99
N VAL A 6 5.72 6.91 -50.63
CA VAL A 6 4.63 7.33 -49.75
C VAL A 6 4.71 8.85 -49.52
N ASP A 7 3.61 9.56 -49.77
CA ASP A 7 3.48 10.93 -49.35
C ASP A 7 3.28 10.97 -47.80
N LYS A 8 4.36 11.36 -47.11
CA LYS A 8 4.36 11.43 -45.65
C LYS A 8 3.34 12.39 -45.06
N ALA A 9 2.98 13.44 -45.82
CA ALA A 9 1.98 14.45 -45.36
C ALA A 9 0.56 13.88 -45.38
N SER A 10 0.31 12.89 -46.24
CA SER A 10 -0.99 12.23 -46.35
C SER A 10 -1.28 11.16 -45.31
N VAL A 11 -0.27 10.80 -44.49
CA VAL A 11 -0.41 9.72 -43.48
C VAL A 11 -1.37 10.13 -42.40
N ALA A 12 -2.53 9.47 -42.34
CA ALA A 12 -3.61 9.73 -41.40
C ALA A 12 -3.92 8.47 -40.57
N PRO A 13 -3.24 8.25 -39.46
CA PRO A 13 -3.49 7.10 -38.59
C PRO A 13 -4.75 7.29 -37.78
N ARG A 14 -5.46 6.20 -37.61
CA ARG A 14 -6.67 6.07 -36.82
C ARG A 14 -6.53 4.83 -35.93
N ILE A 15 -7.25 4.83 -34.83
CA ILE A 15 -7.45 3.63 -34.01
C ILE A 15 -8.91 3.21 -34.06
N VAL A 16 -9.14 1.93 -34.24
CA VAL A 16 -10.48 1.35 -34.13
C VAL A 16 -10.57 0.66 -32.80
N VAL A 17 -11.48 1.11 -31.95
CA VAL A 17 -11.70 0.57 -30.60
C VAL A 17 -13.14 0.07 -30.56
N ASP A 18 -13.34 -1.23 -30.26
CA ASP A 18 -14.67 -1.87 -30.21
C ASP A 18 -15.53 -1.56 -31.45
N GLY A 19 -14.93 -1.54 -32.63
CA GLY A 19 -15.60 -1.27 -33.90
C GLY A 19 -15.84 0.20 -34.22
N GLN A 20 -15.48 1.14 -33.35
CA GLN A 20 -15.56 2.58 -33.59
C GLN A 20 -14.19 3.17 -33.96
N THR A 21 -14.17 4.01 -34.99
CA THR A 21 -12.93 4.60 -35.51
C THR A 21 -12.70 5.99 -34.97
N TYR A 22 -11.49 6.24 -34.43
CA TYR A 22 -11.07 7.51 -33.88
C TYR A 22 -9.79 8.02 -34.56
N PRO A 23 -9.69 9.32 -34.86
CA PRO A 23 -8.45 9.90 -35.37
C PRO A 23 -7.40 9.97 -34.27
N MET A 24 -6.14 9.69 -34.61
CA MET A 24 -5.01 9.83 -33.69
C MET A 24 -4.35 11.20 -33.88
N LYS A 25 -3.81 11.76 -32.80
CA LYS A 25 -3.07 13.03 -32.80
C LYS A 25 -1.57 12.76 -32.86
N LYS A 26 -0.80 13.67 -33.44
CA LYS A 26 0.66 13.63 -33.32
C LYS A 26 1.06 13.76 -31.86
N SER A 27 1.97 12.89 -31.42
CA SER A 27 2.54 12.92 -30.09
C SER A 27 3.67 13.95 -30.01
N ALA A 28 3.85 14.52 -28.82
CA ALA A 28 5.01 15.35 -28.50
C ALA A 28 6.33 14.54 -28.41
N LEU A 29 6.26 13.21 -28.39
CA LEU A 29 7.41 12.31 -28.27
C LEU A 29 8.25 12.20 -29.56
N GLY A 30 7.75 12.67 -30.70
CA GLY A 30 8.49 12.70 -31.96
C GLY A 30 7.60 12.67 -33.20
N GLU A 31 8.22 12.95 -34.38
CA GLU A 31 7.49 13.13 -35.67
C GLU A 31 6.72 11.90 -36.15
N ASN A 32 7.17 10.68 -35.76
CA ASN A 32 6.59 9.42 -36.22
C ASN A 32 5.73 8.73 -35.16
N TYR A 33 5.33 9.45 -34.11
CA TYR A 33 4.48 8.93 -33.06
C TYR A 33 3.12 9.60 -33.08
N TRP A 34 2.09 8.80 -32.94
CA TRP A 34 0.70 9.23 -32.79
C TRP A 34 0.15 8.63 -31.51
N GLU A 35 -0.74 9.38 -30.86
CA GLU A 35 -1.37 9.01 -29.61
C GLU A 35 -2.88 9.21 -29.66
N PHE A 36 -3.57 8.39 -28.91
CA PHE A 36 -5.01 8.50 -28.69
C PHE A 36 -5.31 8.11 -27.25
N GLU A 37 -6.02 8.95 -26.55
CA GLU A 37 -6.47 8.71 -25.19
C GLU A 37 -7.90 8.16 -25.24
N TYR A 38 -8.09 6.95 -24.75
CA TYR A 38 -9.38 6.29 -24.68
C TYR A 38 -9.83 6.14 -23.25
N GLN A 39 -10.99 6.73 -22.90
CA GLN A 39 -11.64 6.51 -21.62
C GLN A 39 -12.44 5.22 -21.67
N LEU A 40 -11.97 4.21 -20.94
CA LEU A 40 -12.67 2.95 -20.86
C LEU A 40 -14.00 3.15 -20.10
N PRO A 41 -15.14 2.70 -20.66
CA PRO A 41 -16.42 2.80 -19.97
C PRO A 41 -16.44 2.10 -18.63
N THR A 42 -17.17 2.66 -17.66
CA THR A 42 -17.29 2.10 -16.31
C THR A 42 -17.78 0.65 -16.37
N GLY A 43 -17.06 -0.23 -15.66
CA GLY A 43 -17.37 -1.67 -15.59
C GLY A 43 -16.70 -2.53 -16.67
N ARG A 44 -16.11 -1.96 -17.71
CA ARG A 44 -15.31 -2.71 -18.68
C ARG A 44 -13.91 -2.95 -18.17
N GLN A 45 -13.37 -4.13 -18.44
CA GLN A 45 -12.01 -4.55 -18.02
C GLN A 45 -11.12 -4.90 -19.19
N GLU A 46 -11.67 -4.96 -20.40
CA GLU A 46 -10.96 -5.32 -21.61
C GLU A 46 -11.40 -4.42 -22.76
N VAL A 47 -10.45 -4.14 -23.67
CA VAL A 47 -10.69 -3.41 -24.91
C VAL A 47 -9.98 -4.13 -26.04
N ALA A 48 -10.69 -4.30 -27.15
CA ALA A 48 -10.13 -4.79 -28.41
C ALA A 48 -9.89 -3.59 -29.34
N TYR A 49 -8.73 -3.51 -29.96
CA TYR A 49 -8.40 -2.42 -30.86
C TYR A 49 -7.44 -2.85 -31.96
N TYR A 50 -7.42 -2.08 -33.04
CA TYR A 50 -6.41 -2.16 -34.08
C TYR A 50 -6.16 -0.78 -34.68
N TYR A 51 -5.03 -0.63 -35.36
CA TYR A 51 -4.69 0.62 -36.04
C TYR A 51 -5.03 0.51 -37.50
N LEU A 52 -5.59 1.62 -38.06
CA LEU A 52 -5.91 1.82 -39.45
C LEU A 52 -5.18 3.05 -39.93
N VAL A 53 -4.45 2.96 -41.04
CA VAL A 53 -3.67 4.07 -41.59
C VAL A 53 -4.04 4.26 -43.05
N ASN A 54 -4.57 5.45 -43.36
CA ASN A 54 -4.77 5.89 -44.72
C ASN A 54 -3.57 6.74 -45.16
N TYR A 55 -3.08 6.55 -46.39
CA TYR A 55 -1.96 7.27 -46.93
C TYR A 55 -2.01 7.26 -48.46
N ASN A 56 -1.36 8.24 -49.12
CA ASN A 56 -1.23 8.32 -50.56
C ASN A 56 0.14 7.75 -51.03
N VAL A 57 0.11 7.00 -52.08
CA VAL A 57 1.30 6.54 -52.80
C VAL A 57 1.37 7.29 -54.15
N VAL A 58 2.52 7.86 -54.47
CA VAL A 58 2.77 8.48 -55.74
C VAL A 58 3.34 7.46 -56.72
N THR A 59 2.54 7.06 -57.69
CA THR A 59 2.95 6.10 -58.75
C THR A 59 2.66 6.73 -60.11
N GLU A 60 3.68 6.80 -60.97
CA GLU A 60 3.54 7.41 -62.32
C GLU A 60 2.94 8.80 -62.34
N GLY A 61 3.24 9.63 -61.34
CA GLY A 61 2.72 10.97 -61.18
C GLY A 61 1.24 11.05 -60.69
N LYS A 62 0.63 9.94 -60.31
CA LYS A 62 -0.74 9.89 -59.77
C LYS A 62 -0.70 9.54 -58.29
N ASN A 63 -1.55 10.21 -57.53
CA ASN A 63 -1.78 9.88 -56.13
C ASN A 63 -2.82 8.75 -56.02
N VAL A 64 -2.44 7.65 -55.41
CA VAL A 64 -3.30 6.50 -55.13
C VAL A 64 -3.50 6.41 -53.62
N LEU A 65 -4.78 6.49 -53.18
CA LEU A 65 -5.12 6.29 -51.76
C LEU A 65 -4.97 4.81 -51.42
N CYS A 66 -4.17 4.56 -50.39
CA CYS A 66 -3.95 3.24 -49.82
C CYS A 66 -4.39 3.18 -48.36
N GLU A 67 -4.74 2.00 -47.92
CA GLU A 67 -5.09 1.70 -46.56
C GLU A 67 -4.26 0.51 -46.04
N ALA A 68 -3.82 0.60 -44.79
CA ALA A 68 -3.16 -0.48 -44.07
C ALA A 68 -3.72 -0.59 -42.65
N TYR A 69 -3.79 -1.78 -42.12
CA TYR A 69 -4.27 -2.04 -40.77
C TYR A 69 -3.41 -3.10 -40.08
N THR A 70 -3.42 -3.08 -38.74
CA THR A 70 -2.77 -4.10 -37.92
C THR A 70 -3.74 -5.21 -37.58
N GLU A 71 -3.22 -6.29 -37.03
CA GLU A 71 -4.03 -7.30 -36.35
C GLU A 71 -4.76 -6.68 -35.14
N VAL A 72 -5.84 -7.33 -34.73
CA VAL A 72 -6.59 -6.93 -33.51
C VAL A 72 -5.74 -7.23 -32.29
N ALA A 73 -5.52 -6.23 -31.49
CA ALA A 73 -4.87 -6.35 -30.19
C ALA A 73 -5.91 -6.25 -29.07
N HIS A 74 -5.63 -6.90 -27.96
CA HIS A 74 -6.44 -6.85 -26.74
C HIS A 74 -5.63 -6.25 -25.61
N SER A 75 -6.23 -5.32 -24.87
CA SER A 75 -5.67 -4.78 -23.64
C SER A 75 -6.63 -4.96 -22.49
N GLN A 76 -6.10 -5.46 -21.37
CA GLN A 76 -6.86 -5.61 -20.14
C GLN A 76 -6.50 -4.51 -19.15
N VAL A 77 -7.50 -3.99 -18.44
CA VAL A 77 -7.28 -3.07 -17.34
C VAL A 77 -6.88 -3.87 -16.11
N ILE A 78 -5.61 -3.85 -15.79
CA ILE A 78 -5.13 -4.37 -14.52
C ILE A 78 -5.45 -3.34 -13.45
N ARG A 79 -6.53 -3.56 -12.70
CA ARG A 79 -6.99 -2.65 -11.64
C ARG A 79 -5.99 -2.55 -10.50
N ARG A 80 -5.37 -3.68 -10.15
CA ARG A 80 -4.32 -3.76 -9.13
C ARG A 80 -3.33 -4.86 -9.50
N ASN A 81 -2.03 -4.53 -9.42
CA ASN A 81 -0.95 -5.48 -9.56
C ASN A 81 -0.01 -5.30 -8.36
N VAL A 82 0.12 -6.34 -7.55
CA VAL A 82 1.07 -6.36 -6.44
C VAL A 82 2.35 -6.99 -6.95
N LEU A 83 3.48 -6.32 -6.74
CA LEU A 83 4.79 -6.76 -7.20
C LEU A 83 5.51 -7.55 -6.11
N GLU A 84 5.74 -6.92 -4.95
CA GLU A 84 6.53 -7.52 -3.86
C GLU A 84 6.30 -6.86 -2.50
N LEU A 85 6.75 -7.53 -1.45
CA LEU A 85 6.97 -6.96 -0.13
C LEU A 85 8.41 -6.43 -0.04
N GLU A 86 8.61 -5.27 0.57
CA GLU A 86 9.96 -4.75 0.86
C GLU A 86 10.78 -5.67 1.77
N ALA A 87 10.10 -6.43 2.62
CA ALA A 87 10.69 -7.48 3.45
C ALA A 87 9.71 -8.64 3.62
N SER A 88 10.24 -9.87 3.67
CA SER A 88 9.46 -11.10 3.90
C SER A 88 9.40 -11.53 5.36
N ARG A 89 10.01 -10.73 6.27
CA ARG A 89 10.02 -10.96 7.72
C ARG A 89 10.24 -9.66 8.48
N GLY A 90 9.79 -9.65 9.74
CA GLY A 90 10.00 -8.52 10.65
C GLY A 90 9.30 -8.73 11.98
N PRO A 91 9.65 -7.95 13.02
CA PRO A 91 9.00 -8.02 14.32
C PRO A 91 7.60 -7.39 14.29
N VAL A 92 6.76 -7.78 15.25
CA VAL A 92 5.46 -7.13 15.52
C VAL A 92 5.64 -5.62 15.59
N GLY A 93 4.74 -4.85 14.97
CA GLY A 93 4.74 -3.39 14.96
C GLY A 93 5.71 -2.73 13.97
N SER A 94 6.56 -3.47 13.25
CA SER A 94 7.36 -2.88 12.17
C SER A 94 6.46 -2.49 10.98
N SER A 95 6.80 -1.38 10.32
CA SER A 95 6.14 -0.97 9.10
C SER A 95 6.85 -1.58 7.88
N ILE A 96 6.09 -2.26 7.04
CA ILE A 96 6.59 -2.96 5.84
C ILE A 96 5.87 -2.41 4.62
N GLY A 97 6.63 -2.07 3.59
CA GLY A 97 6.10 -1.61 2.31
C GLY A 97 5.61 -2.77 1.43
N VAL A 98 4.53 -2.52 0.71
CA VAL A 98 4.01 -3.34 -0.38
C VAL A 98 4.11 -2.51 -1.65
N LEU A 99 4.90 -2.97 -2.61
CA LEU A 99 5.08 -2.31 -3.90
C LEU A 99 4.14 -2.92 -4.94
N GLY A 100 3.62 -2.06 -5.82
CA GLY A 100 2.68 -2.50 -6.85
C GLY A 100 2.18 -1.36 -7.71
N ARG A 101 0.97 -1.53 -8.26
CA ARG A 101 0.25 -0.51 -9.05
C ARG A 101 -1.24 -0.64 -8.83
N GLY A 102 -1.95 0.48 -8.95
CA GLY A 102 -3.40 0.53 -8.86
C GLY A 102 -3.94 0.38 -7.44
N PHE A 103 -3.13 0.66 -6.43
CA PHE A 103 -3.59 0.74 -5.06
C PHE A 103 -4.53 1.92 -4.85
N THR A 104 -5.48 1.75 -3.95
CA THR A 104 -6.47 2.75 -3.54
C THR A 104 -6.47 2.90 -2.01
N PRO A 105 -7.01 4.02 -1.47
CA PRO A 105 -7.14 4.20 -0.02
C PRO A 105 -8.01 3.14 0.69
N GLN A 106 -8.81 2.39 -0.07
CA GLN A 106 -9.67 1.31 0.44
C GLN A 106 -8.97 -0.06 0.46
N ASP A 107 -7.76 -0.14 -0.09
CA ASP A 107 -6.99 -1.39 -0.07
C ASP A 107 -6.37 -1.60 1.31
N VAL A 108 -6.51 -2.81 1.83
CA VAL A 108 -5.96 -3.23 3.12
C VAL A 108 -5.15 -4.50 2.98
N VAL A 109 -4.06 -4.59 3.71
CA VAL A 109 -3.26 -5.82 3.82
C VAL A 109 -3.93 -6.76 4.80
N ALA A 110 -3.92 -8.06 4.48
CA ALA A 110 -4.48 -9.10 5.32
C ALA A 110 -3.47 -10.24 5.55
N PHE A 111 -3.42 -10.73 6.80
CA PHE A 111 -2.67 -11.89 7.23
C PHE A 111 -3.64 -13.06 7.45
N ASN A 112 -3.48 -14.16 6.70
CA ASN A 112 -4.41 -15.29 6.68
C ASN A 112 -5.88 -14.84 6.55
N GLY A 113 -6.15 -13.79 5.75
CA GLY A 113 -7.49 -13.23 5.53
C GLY A 113 -7.96 -12.22 6.58
N THR A 114 -7.22 -12.00 7.67
CA THR A 114 -7.54 -10.97 8.67
C THR A 114 -6.86 -9.66 8.32
N ALA A 115 -7.64 -8.59 8.16
CA ALA A 115 -7.15 -7.25 7.85
C ALA A 115 -6.24 -6.72 8.96
N VAL A 116 -5.13 -6.07 8.57
CA VAL A 116 -4.20 -5.43 9.49
C VAL A 116 -4.12 -3.92 9.23
N ARG A 117 -3.59 -3.17 10.19
CA ARG A 117 -3.40 -1.73 10.04
C ARG A 117 -2.57 -1.45 8.78
N THR A 118 -3.20 -0.78 7.82
CA THR A 118 -2.62 -0.45 6.51
C THR A 118 -2.69 1.05 6.29
N VAL A 119 -1.64 1.61 5.70
CA VAL A 119 -1.54 3.03 5.34
C VAL A 119 -1.36 3.12 3.83
N PHE A 120 -2.25 3.81 3.17
CA PHE A 120 -2.12 4.15 1.76
C PHE A 120 -1.07 5.25 1.60
N ALA A 121 0.04 4.95 0.93
CA ALA A 121 1.09 5.93 0.64
C ALA A 121 0.90 6.54 -0.76
N SER A 122 0.60 5.71 -1.78
CA SER A 122 0.35 6.13 -3.15
C SER A 122 -0.33 5.01 -3.96
N SER A 123 -0.67 5.27 -5.20
CA SER A 123 -1.17 4.24 -6.13
C SER A 123 -0.15 3.14 -6.45
N THR A 124 1.11 3.29 -6.01
CA THR A 124 2.19 2.32 -6.21
C THR A 124 2.74 1.74 -4.93
N SER A 125 2.30 2.22 -3.75
CA SER A 125 2.82 1.77 -2.45
C SER A 125 1.76 1.80 -1.36
N LEU A 126 1.68 0.71 -0.59
CA LEU A 126 1.00 0.63 0.70
C LEU A 126 2.04 0.32 1.78
N ASN A 127 1.78 0.71 3.01
CA ASN A 127 2.52 0.25 4.18
C ASN A 127 1.57 -0.46 5.13
N PHE A 128 2.01 -1.55 5.73
CA PHE A 128 1.26 -2.20 6.81
C PHE A 128 2.12 -2.36 8.05
N PHE A 129 1.47 -2.42 9.20
CA PHE A 129 2.13 -2.74 10.46
C PHE A 129 1.98 -4.23 10.76
N VAL A 130 3.10 -4.89 11.05
CA VAL A 130 3.11 -6.32 11.39
C VAL A 130 2.24 -6.55 12.62
N PRO A 131 1.20 -7.39 12.52
CA PRO A 131 0.24 -7.58 13.60
C PRO A 131 0.81 -8.36 14.79
N ALA A 132 0.21 -8.21 15.96
CA ALA A 132 0.53 -8.96 17.17
C ALA A 132 0.01 -10.41 17.07
N LEU A 133 0.62 -11.21 16.21
CA LEU A 133 0.39 -12.63 16.04
C LEU A 133 1.61 -13.43 16.55
N PRO A 134 1.46 -14.73 16.81
CA PRO A 134 2.55 -15.59 17.29
C PRO A 134 3.83 -15.45 16.47
N SER A 135 4.93 -15.15 17.14
CA SER A 135 6.25 -15.03 16.53
C SER A 135 6.82 -16.41 16.13
N GLY A 136 7.79 -16.41 15.20
CA GLY A 136 8.37 -17.62 14.64
C GLY A 136 7.51 -18.30 13.57
N GLN A 137 6.27 -17.88 13.38
CA GLN A 137 5.33 -18.40 12.40
C GLN A 137 5.37 -17.64 11.09
N THR A 138 4.91 -18.30 10.02
CA THR A 138 4.78 -17.72 8.67
C THR A 138 3.31 -17.64 8.31
N TYR A 139 2.89 -16.47 7.78
CA TYR A 139 1.52 -16.14 7.46
C TYR A 139 1.37 -15.85 5.97
N GLN A 140 0.25 -16.23 5.38
CA GLN A 140 -0.11 -15.81 4.03
C GLN A 140 -0.51 -14.34 4.04
N VAL A 141 0.03 -13.56 3.12
CA VAL A 141 -0.26 -12.12 3.01
C VAL A 141 -0.93 -11.83 1.68
N SER A 142 -1.96 -11.01 1.73
CA SER A 142 -2.70 -10.54 0.55
C SER A 142 -3.12 -9.08 0.71
N VAL A 143 -3.45 -8.43 -0.41
CA VAL A 143 -4.16 -7.14 -0.43
C VAL A 143 -5.60 -7.37 -0.80
N SER A 144 -6.52 -6.90 0.01
CA SER A 144 -7.97 -6.93 -0.22
C SER A 144 -8.51 -5.52 -0.40
N GLY A 145 -9.47 -5.34 -1.30
CA GLY A 145 -10.09 -4.05 -1.58
C GLY A 145 -11.08 -4.10 -2.74
N PRO A 146 -11.47 -2.95 -3.31
CA PRO A 146 -12.45 -2.89 -4.40
C PRO A 146 -12.07 -3.67 -5.66
N ALA A 147 -10.76 -3.88 -5.89
CA ALA A 147 -10.25 -4.70 -7.00
C ALA A 147 -10.20 -6.21 -6.69
N GLY A 148 -10.80 -6.64 -5.58
CA GLY A 148 -10.80 -8.04 -5.13
C GLY A 148 -9.65 -8.35 -4.17
N ASN A 149 -9.24 -9.63 -4.09
CA ASN A 149 -8.13 -10.10 -3.28
C ASN A 149 -6.95 -10.47 -4.16
N SER A 150 -5.77 -9.95 -3.85
CA SER A 150 -4.51 -10.22 -4.55
C SER A 150 -3.50 -10.84 -3.57
N PRO A 151 -3.09 -12.10 -3.74
CA PRO A 151 -2.04 -12.68 -2.92
C PRO A 151 -0.70 -11.97 -3.20
N ILE A 152 0.10 -11.81 -2.13
CA ILE A 152 1.44 -11.21 -2.24
C ILE A 152 2.51 -12.31 -2.03
N GLY A 153 2.26 -13.22 -1.09
CA GLY A 153 3.21 -14.24 -0.67
C GLY A 153 3.11 -14.54 0.81
N THR A 154 4.24 -14.82 1.43
CA THR A 154 4.31 -15.15 2.85
C THR A 154 5.16 -14.16 3.62
N PHE A 155 4.82 -13.94 4.89
CA PHE A 155 5.58 -13.11 5.81
C PHE A 155 5.82 -13.84 7.12
N ARG A 156 7.07 -13.85 7.60
CA ARG A 156 7.43 -14.44 8.89
C ARG A 156 7.48 -13.37 9.97
N ILE A 157 6.78 -13.58 11.06
CA ILE A 157 6.83 -12.68 12.23
C ILE A 157 8.01 -13.06 13.11
N ASP A 158 8.91 -12.12 13.34
CA ASP A 158 10.05 -12.30 14.22
C ASP A 158 9.68 -11.93 15.66
N GLY A 159 10.26 -12.68 16.63
CA GLY A 159 10.10 -12.37 18.05
C GLY A 159 10.85 -11.09 18.43
N THR A 160 10.21 -10.26 19.24
CA THR A 160 10.83 -9.09 19.87
C THR A 160 10.47 -9.09 21.35
N ASN A 161 11.48 -8.98 22.22
CA ASN A 161 11.24 -8.81 23.65
C ASN A 161 11.21 -7.33 23.99
N VAL A 162 10.16 -6.91 24.69
CA VAL A 162 9.99 -5.57 25.24
C VAL A 162 9.90 -5.66 26.74
N THR A 163 10.53 -4.74 27.44
CA THR A 163 10.35 -4.53 28.87
C THR A 163 9.75 -3.17 29.12
N VAL A 164 8.92 -3.04 30.16
CA VAL A 164 8.20 -1.79 30.47
C VAL A 164 8.52 -1.38 31.90
N SER A 165 8.81 -0.09 32.09
CA SER A 165 9.10 0.50 33.40
C SER A 165 8.43 1.88 33.55
N PRO A 166 7.75 2.10 34.68
CA PRO A 166 7.47 1.19 35.78
C PRO A 166 6.51 0.05 35.39
N SER A 167 6.47 -1.02 36.17
CA SER A 167 5.61 -2.18 35.93
C SER A 167 4.14 -1.95 36.34
N SER A 168 3.84 -0.82 36.97
CA SER A 168 2.49 -0.35 37.32
C SER A 168 2.45 1.16 37.42
N LEU A 169 1.28 1.75 37.26
CA LEU A 169 1.05 3.20 37.34
C LEU A 169 0.02 3.51 38.45
N ALA A 170 0.37 4.45 39.32
CA ALA A 170 -0.56 5.00 40.31
C ALA A 170 -0.58 6.52 40.13
N LEU A 171 -1.66 7.05 39.57
CA LEU A 171 -1.80 8.44 39.16
C LEU A 171 -2.94 9.13 39.90
N ARG A 172 -2.91 10.45 39.99
CA ARG A 172 -4.07 11.29 40.31
C ARG A 172 -4.64 11.87 39.01
N SER A 173 -5.91 12.24 39.03
CA SER A 173 -6.53 12.95 37.91
C SER A 173 -5.72 14.18 37.51
N GLY A 174 -5.24 14.26 36.28
CA GLY A 174 -4.38 15.31 35.74
C GLY A 174 -2.87 15.12 35.98
N GLU A 175 -2.45 14.18 36.80
CA GLU A 175 -1.03 13.83 37.01
C GLU A 175 -0.46 13.09 35.81
N GLN A 176 0.83 13.32 35.53
CA GLN A 176 1.55 12.62 34.46
C GLN A 176 2.73 11.83 35.02
N GLN A 177 2.92 10.64 34.49
CA GLN A 177 4.08 9.78 34.78
C GLN A 177 4.65 9.23 33.47
N MET A 178 5.97 9.17 33.38
CA MET A 178 6.63 8.59 32.21
C MET A 178 6.59 7.06 32.25
N LEU A 179 6.21 6.44 31.13
CA LEU A 179 6.26 5.02 30.92
C LEU A 179 7.31 4.72 29.82
N THR A 180 8.30 3.94 30.16
CA THR A 180 9.46 3.64 29.29
C THR A 180 9.33 2.21 28.77
N PHE A 181 9.42 2.08 27.45
CA PHE A 181 9.48 0.81 26.73
C PHE A 181 10.90 0.59 26.25
N SER A 182 11.50 -0.58 26.57
CA SER A 182 12.86 -0.91 26.17
C SER A 182 12.88 -2.22 25.37
N LEU A 183 13.55 -2.20 24.22
CA LEU A 183 13.71 -3.30 23.29
C LEU A 183 15.01 -4.07 23.59
N ALA A 184 15.02 -5.37 23.32
CA ALA A 184 16.22 -6.20 23.39
C ALA A 184 17.21 -5.94 22.22
N SER A 185 16.73 -5.36 21.12
CA SER A 185 17.53 -4.99 19.94
C SER A 185 17.01 -3.66 19.36
N PRO A 186 17.85 -2.92 18.59
CA PRO A 186 17.42 -1.66 18.00
C PRO A 186 16.18 -1.82 17.10
N ALA A 187 15.30 -0.81 17.13
CA ALA A 187 14.13 -0.76 16.25
C ALA A 187 14.54 -0.79 14.77
N PRO A 188 13.75 -1.42 13.89
CA PRO A 188 13.99 -1.45 12.44
C PRO A 188 14.11 -0.04 11.82
N ALA A 189 14.62 0.05 10.59
CA ALA A 189 14.76 1.32 9.87
C ALA A 189 13.44 2.09 9.69
N SER A 190 12.30 1.37 9.69
CA SER A 190 10.95 1.96 9.67
C SER A 190 10.44 2.42 11.05
N GLY A 191 11.22 2.24 12.13
CA GLY A 191 10.73 2.35 13.50
C GLY A 191 9.90 1.14 13.93
N LEU A 192 9.41 1.16 15.17
CA LEU A 192 8.59 0.10 15.74
C LEU A 192 7.39 0.71 16.48
N LEU A 193 6.19 0.48 15.97
CA LEU A 193 4.95 0.88 16.62
C LEU A 193 4.55 -0.17 17.65
N LEU A 194 4.44 0.21 18.91
CA LEU A 194 3.99 -0.67 19.99
C LEU A 194 2.48 -0.51 20.18
N ASP A 195 1.71 -1.58 19.95
CA ASP A 195 0.26 -1.58 20.11
C ASP A 195 -0.10 -1.71 21.60
N VAL A 196 -0.35 -0.57 22.23
CA VAL A 196 -0.76 -0.46 23.63
C VAL A 196 -2.25 -0.16 23.69
N THR A 197 -3.01 -1.05 24.26
CA THR A 197 -4.45 -0.90 24.48
C THR A 197 -4.79 -0.74 25.95
N THR A 198 -5.99 -0.26 26.29
CA THR A 198 -6.46 -0.13 27.69
C THR A 198 -7.92 -0.51 27.80
N ASP A 199 -8.27 -1.10 28.93
CA ASP A 199 -9.66 -1.39 29.35
C ASP A 199 -10.33 -0.19 30.05
N ILE A 200 -9.56 0.87 30.38
CA ILE A 200 -10.05 2.10 31.02
C ILE A 200 -9.73 3.37 30.21
N PRO A 201 -10.27 3.53 28.97
CA PRO A 201 -9.87 4.61 28.08
C PRO A 201 -10.21 6.02 28.56
N SER A 202 -11.16 6.17 29.51
CA SER A 202 -11.47 7.46 30.14
C SER A 202 -10.52 7.82 31.29
N SER A 203 -9.78 6.86 31.82
CA SER A 203 -8.88 7.03 32.97
C SER A 203 -7.41 7.15 32.55
N VAL A 204 -7.07 6.76 31.33
CA VAL A 204 -5.70 6.80 30.82
C VAL A 204 -5.65 7.58 29.51
N ILE A 205 -4.79 8.59 29.47
CA ILE A 205 -4.53 9.40 28.28
C ILE A 205 -3.05 9.25 27.95
N MET A 206 -2.73 8.70 26.78
CA MET A 206 -1.35 8.53 26.31
C MET A 206 -1.29 8.64 24.78
N PRO A 207 -0.13 9.08 24.21
CA PRO A 207 0.07 9.06 22.77
C PRO A 207 0.33 7.63 22.25
N GLU A 208 0.28 7.45 20.94
CA GLU A 208 0.83 6.24 20.31
C GLU A 208 2.32 6.06 20.66
N VAL A 209 2.74 4.82 20.86
CA VAL A 209 4.10 4.49 21.27
C VAL A 209 4.90 4.05 20.04
N LEU A 210 5.69 4.97 19.50
CA LEU A 210 6.59 4.70 18.37
C LEU A 210 8.04 4.73 18.85
N VAL A 211 8.75 3.59 18.77
CA VAL A 211 10.19 3.54 18.98
C VAL A 211 10.86 3.97 17.67
N PRO A 212 11.63 5.08 17.65
CA PRO A 212 12.30 5.55 16.44
C PRO A 212 13.32 4.54 15.89
N ALA A 213 13.58 4.59 14.59
CA ALA A 213 14.57 3.74 13.92
C ALA A 213 15.91 3.75 14.64
N GLY A 214 16.48 2.57 14.88
CA GLY A 214 17.78 2.39 15.54
C GLY A 214 17.78 2.62 17.05
N GLN A 215 16.70 3.13 17.66
CA GLN A 215 16.60 3.30 19.10
C GLN A 215 16.23 2.00 19.80
N MET A 216 16.70 1.84 21.03
CA MET A 216 16.40 0.69 21.89
C MET A 216 15.33 1.00 22.95
N SER A 217 14.90 2.26 23.07
CA SER A 217 13.87 2.64 24.04
C SER A 217 13.11 3.87 23.62
N VAL A 218 11.91 4.02 24.17
CA VAL A 218 11.11 5.24 24.08
C VAL A 218 10.38 5.45 25.42
N SER A 219 10.26 6.70 25.85
CA SER A 219 9.49 7.09 27.01
C SER A 219 8.34 7.99 26.58
N VAL A 220 7.14 7.67 27.03
CA VAL A 220 5.93 8.42 26.71
C VAL A 220 5.24 8.88 28.01
N PRO A 221 4.60 10.06 28.02
CA PRO A 221 3.82 10.50 29.17
C PRO A 221 2.48 9.75 29.21
N VAL A 222 2.12 9.25 30.36
CA VAL A 222 0.78 8.71 30.67
C VAL A 222 0.13 9.64 31.67
N GLN A 223 -1.02 10.19 31.31
CA GLN A 223 -1.78 11.12 32.15
C GLN A 223 -3.01 10.43 32.74
N GLY A 224 -3.25 10.61 34.04
CA GLY A 224 -4.45 10.22 34.71
C GLY A 224 -5.66 11.07 34.27
N GLY A 225 -6.69 10.42 33.76
CA GLY A 225 -7.98 11.02 33.40
C GLY A 225 -8.99 10.95 34.55
N ARG A 226 -10.13 10.29 34.32
CA ARG A 226 -11.16 10.04 35.37
C ARG A 226 -10.65 8.99 36.35
N PRO A 227 -11.07 9.06 37.65
CA PRO A 227 -10.76 7.99 38.60
C PRO A 227 -11.22 6.62 38.08
N GLY A 228 -10.37 5.61 38.22
CA GLY A 228 -10.64 4.26 37.75
C GLY A 228 -9.44 3.33 37.94
N THR A 229 -9.68 2.04 37.86
CA THR A 229 -8.64 1.00 37.99
C THR A 229 -8.78 0.02 36.84
N GLY A 230 -7.66 -0.32 36.18
CA GLY A 230 -7.60 -1.24 35.06
C GLY A 230 -6.17 -1.48 34.62
N SER A 231 -5.94 -1.63 33.33
CA SER A 231 -4.62 -1.97 32.78
C SER A 231 -4.34 -1.35 31.42
N LEU A 232 -3.05 -1.16 31.14
CA LEU A 232 -2.50 -1.06 29.80
C LEU A 232 -2.02 -2.44 29.39
N VAL A 233 -2.29 -2.83 28.14
CA VAL A 233 -1.88 -4.13 27.59
C VAL A 233 -1.08 -3.87 26.31
N LEU A 234 0.19 -4.31 26.34
CA LEU A 234 1.05 -4.33 25.16
C LEU A 234 1.01 -5.76 24.58
N LYS A 235 0.48 -5.88 23.35
CA LYS A 235 0.19 -7.18 22.74
C LYS A 235 1.37 -7.76 21.97
N GLY A 236 1.63 -9.07 22.17
CA GLY A 236 2.50 -9.87 21.32
C GLY A 236 4.01 -9.75 21.57
N TYR A 237 4.46 -9.12 22.67
CA TYR A 237 5.88 -8.81 22.91
C TYR A 237 6.57 -9.60 24.01
N ALA A 238 5.87 -10.38 24.80
CA ALA A 238 6.47 -11.25 25.82
C ALA A 238 6.63 -12.70 25.30
N GLY A 239 7.57 -12.91 24.38
CA GLY A 239 7.76 -14.23 23.76
C GLY A 239 6.53 -14.74 22.98
N GLY A 240 5.70 -13.82 22.45
CA GLY A 240 4.41 -14.08 21.81
C GLY A 240 3.20 -13.89 22.74
N GLY A 241 3.40 -13.57 24.02
CA GLY A 241 2.37 -13.19 24.99
C GLY A 241 2.24 -11.67 25.16
N ASP A 242 1.28 -11.26 25.99
CA ASP A 242 0.99 -9.87 26.29
C ASP A 242 1.68 -9.40 27.58
N ILE A 243 2.06 -8.11 27.62
CA ILE A 243 2.56 -7.46 28.84
C ILE A 243 1.44 -6.61 29.41
N THR A 244 1.03 -6.89 30.63
CA THR A 244 -0.01 -6.14 31.33
C THR A 244 0.61 -5.21 32.37
N ILE A 245 0.25 -3.93 32.33
CA ILE A 245 0.68 -2.89 33.24
C ILE A 245 -0.56 -2.40 34.02
N PRO A 246 -0.70 -2.77 35.31
CA PRO A 246 -1.80 -2.27 36.14
C PRO A 246 -1.77 -0.74 36.27
N VAL A 247 -2.93 -0.11 36.19
CA VAL A 247 -3.10 1.33 36.32
C VAL A 247 -4.20 1.62 37.32
N SER A 248 -3.92 2.53 38.26
CA SER A 248 -4.94 3.10 39.13
C SER A 248 -4.91 4.63 39.04
N VAL A 249 -6.06 5.25 38.86
CA VAL A 249 -6.23 6.71 38.86
C VAL A 249 -7.15 7.07 40.00
N SER A 250 -6.67 7.87 40.96
CA SER A 250 -7.43 8.43 42.07
C SER A 250 -7.95 9.84 41.78
N ALA A 251 -8.96 10.28 42.49
CA ALA A 251 -9.37 11.68 42.46
C ALA A 251 -8.22 12.58 42.93
N LYS A 252 -8.29 13.88 42.56
CA LYS A 252 -7.36 14.91 43.05
C LYS A 252 -7.44 15.07 44.54
#